data_ccccd2ffa37eb6bf48ceb05d78762235
#
_entry.id   ccccd2ffa37eb6bf48ceb05d78762235
#
_cell.length_a   1.000
_cell.length_b   1.000
_cell.length_c   1.000
_cell.angle_alpha   90.00
_cell.angle_beta   90.00
_cell.angle_gamma   90.00
#
_symmetry.space_group_name_H-M   'P 1'
#
loop_
_entity.id
_entity.type
_entity.pdbx_description
1 polymer ?
#
loop_
_entity_poly.entity_id
_entity_poly.type
_entity_poly.pdbx_seq_one_letter_code
_entity_poly.pdbx_strand_id
1 'polypeptide(L)'
;MSLLELTAVELAKEIKAGKTTAVEAMKAVLEQIEKTEDLDYFYPNDVLVTGYDIIFFWVIRMIFSGYEQMGEAPFHTVLFHGLVRDSQGRKMSKSLGNGIDPLEVIDKYGADALRLTLITGNAPGNDMRFYWERVEASRNFANKVWNASRFIMMNIGDEKLETPALEDFTTEDKWILSAVNSLAKEVTENMDKFELGIAVQKVYDFIWDEFCDWYIEITKTRTYKKEEDPKSAKTAMWTLKTVLIQALKLLHPYMPFITEEIFCTLQEEEETIMLSEWPTFKEEWNFKAEEEAVAHVKDLVKGIRNTRAEMDVPPSRKAKVFIVTEDKELEEIFASMKTAYAALISASEIQVQDTKDGIGEDAVSVVIPGAVVYIPLEDLVDFEKEKERLKKEQERLKKELARSKGMLSNEKFLSKAPEAKVLEEKEKLAKYEQMMQQVEERLSQMK
;
A
#
# COMPACT_ATOMS: atom_id res chain seq x y z
N MET A 1 6.84 -43.57 40.38
CA MET A 1 6.82 -42.36 39.62
C MET A 1 8.11 -42.39 38.79
N SER A 2 8.04 -42.30 37.49
CA SER A 2 9.21 -42.29 36.63
C SER A 2 10.02 -41.03 36.93
N LEU A 3 11.35 -41.10 36.80
CA LEU A 3 12.22 -39.91 36.95
C LEU A 3 11.84 -38.76 35.99
N LEU A 4 11.21 -39.11 34.88
CA LEU A 4 10.72 -38.17 33.86
C LEU A 4 9.44 -37.44 34.24
N GLU A 5 8.68 -37.93 35.23
CA GLU A 5 7.45 -37.32 35.73
C GLU A 5 7.67 -36.34 36.89
N LEU A 6 8.89 -36.30 37.40
CA LEU A 6 9.25 -35.42 38.53
C LEU A 6 9.49 -33.99 38.02
N THR A 7 8.99 -33.01 38.74
CA THR A 7 9.38 -31.63 38.57
C THR A 7 10.85 -31.42 38.91
N ALA A 8 11.51 -30.41 38.42
CA ALA A 8 12.92 -30.09 38.72
C ALA A 8 13.19 -29.98 40.24
N VAL A 9 12.20 -29.49 41.02
CA VAL A 9 12.29 -29.36 42.49
C VAL A 9 12.19 -30.71 43.15
N GLU A 10 11.31 -31.60 42.70
CA GLU A 10 11.20 -32.97 43.20
C GLU A 10 12.39 -33.80 42.86
N LEU A 11 12.88 -33.73 41.62
CA LEU A 11 14.09 -34.40 41.20
C LEU A 11 15.33 -33.99 42.07
N ALA A 12 15.45 -32.67 42.30
CA ALA A 12 16.53 -32.17 43.17
C ALA A 12 16.42 -32.71 44.61
N LYS A 13 15.18 -32.90 45.14
CA LYS A 13 14.95 -33.51 46.45
C LYS A 13 15.32 -34.99 46.48
N GLU A 14 14.96 -35.74 45.45
CA GLU A 14 15.28 -37.16 45.32
C GLU A 14 16.81 -37.39 45.17
N ILE A 15 17.51 -36.54 44.42
CA ILE A 15 18.96 -36.55 44.32
C ILE A 15 19.64 -36.25 45.66
N LYS A 16 19.19 -35.22 46.39
CA LYS A 16 19.68 -34.88 47.72
C LYS A 16 19.42 -36.00 48.76
N ALA A 17 18.32 -36.68 48.59
CA ALA A 17 17.99 -37.83 49.47
C ALA A 17 18.73 -39.11 49.11
N GLY A 18 19.58 -39.11 48.07
CA GLY A 18 20.36 -40.28 47.63
C GLY A 18 19.51 -41.38 47.00
N LYS A 19 18.30 -41.09 46.57
CA LYS A 19 17.39 -42.07 45.93
C LYS A 19 17.64 -42.21 44.42
N THR A 20 18.23 -41.23 43.83
CA THR A 20 18.71 -41.23 42.45
C THR A 20 19.91 -40.31 42.30
N THR A 21 20.57 -40.34 41.14
CA THR A 21 21.71 -39.50 40.82
C THR A 21 21.39 -38.62 39.62
N ALA A 22 22.10 -37.50 39.45
CA ALA A 22 21.97 -36.65 38.27
C ALA A 22 22.30 -37.42 36.98
N VAL A 23 23.23 -38.40 37.06
CA VAL A 23 23.59 -39.27 35.93
C VAL A 23 22.44 -40.18 35.53
N GLU A 24 21.75 -40.78 36.51
CA GLU A 24 20.59 -41.64 36.25
C GLU A 24 19.41 -40.83 35.66
N ALA A 25 19.18 -39.64 36.19
CA ALA A 25 18.17 -38.76 35.66
C ALA A 25 18.47 -38.36 34.19
N MET A 26 19.74 -38.02 33.89
CA MET A 26 20.18 -37.70 32.55
C MET A 26 20.05 -38.89 31.60
N LYS A 27 20.46 -40.09 32.02
CA LYS A 27 20.28 -41.30 31.23
C LYS A 27 18.81 -41.56 30.88
N ALA A 28 17.92 -41.44 31.88
CA ALA A 28 16.48 -41.61 31.63
C ALA A 28 15.93 -40.63 30.61
N VAL A 29 16.40 -39.36 30.63
CA VAL A 29 16.03 -38.37 29.63
C VAL A 29 16.55 -38.73 28.24
N LEU A 30 17.83 -39.11 28.11
CA LEU A 30 18.43 -39.51 26.85
C LEU A 30 17.75 -40.76 26.26
N GLU A 31 17.47 -41.76 27.07
CA GLU A 31 16.73 -42.97 26.65
C GLU A 31 15.31 -42.66 26.20
N GLN A 32 14.67 -41.62 26.75
CA GLN A 32 13.35 -41.18 26.30
C GLN A 32 13.45 -40.47 24.97
N ILE A 33 14.44 -39.60 24.78
CA ILE A 33 14.69 -38.90 23.50
C ILE A 33 14.93 -39.91 22.38
N GLU A 34 15.74 -40.97 22.62
CA GLU A 34 15.99 -42.04 21.64
C GLU A 34 14.74 -42.83 21.25
N LYS A 35 13.69 -42.82 22.09
CA LYS A 35 12.41 -43.55 21.85
C LYS A 35 11.36 -42.72 21.15
N THR A 36 11.56 -41.40 20.99
CA THR A 36 10.58 -40.50 20.37
C THR A 36 11.07 -40.13 18.97
N GLU A 37 10.16 -40.14 18.01
CA GLU A 37 10.39 -39.65 16.65
C GLU A 37 10.55 -38.12 16.60
N ASP A 38 10.29 -37.44 17.71
CA ASP A 38 10.38 -35.98 17.83
C ASP A 38 11.79 -35.46 17.56
N LEU A 39 12.82 -36.17 17.99
CA LEU A 39 14.20 -35.76 17.74
C LEU A 39 14.50 -35.78 16.25
N ASP A 40 14.17 -36.86 15.56
CA ASP A 40 14.41 -37.01 14.11
C ASP A 40 13.59 -36.01 13.28
N TYR A 41 12.41 -35.57 13.81
CA TYR A 41 11.56 -34.60 13.16
C TYR A 41 12.04 -33.17 13.37
N PHE A 42 12.44 -32.79 14.59
CA PHE A 42 12.75 -31.40 14.93
C PHE A 42 14.26 -31.08 14.90
N TYR A 43 15.15 -32.04 14.75
CA TYR A 43 16.57 -31.84 14.66
C TYR A 43 17.18 -32.52 13.42
N PRO A 44 17.95 -31.77 12.60
CA PRO A 44 18.28 -30.35 12.71
C PRO A 44 17.11 -29.44 12.35
N ASN A 45 17.08 -28.22 12.89
CA ASN A 45 16.12 -27.20 12.50
C ASN A 45 16.43 -26.66 11.10
N ASP A 46 15.42 -26.22 10.37
CA ASP A 46 15.61 -25.63 9.05
C ASP A 46 16.28 -24.25 9.14
N VAL A 47 15.74 -23.35 9.97
CA VAL A 47 16.19 -21.97 10.06
C VAL A 47 16.30 -21.48 11.50
N LEU A 48 17.48 -20.98 11.87
CA LEU A 48 17.67 -20.17 13.08
C LEU A 48 17.58 -18.69 12.73
N VAL A 49 16.66 -17.96 13.36
CA VAL A 49 16.53 -16.50 13.21
C VAL A 49 17.10 -15.81 14.44
N THR A 50 18.06 -14.88 14.26
CA THR A 50 18.75 -14.21 15.36
C THR A 50 19.35 -12.88 14.97
N GLY A 51 19.65 -12.03 15.97
CA GLY A 51 20.44 -10.81 15.76
C GLY A 51 21.92 -11.14 15.47
N TYR A 52 22.55 -10.33 14.64
CA TYR A 52 23.96 -10.48 14.30
C TYR A 52 24.90 -10.27 15.50
N ASP A 53 24.48 -9.54 16.53
CA ASP A 53 25.28 -9.18 17.70
C ASP A 53 25.53 -10.35 18.68
N ILE A 54 24.79 -11.47 18.51
CA ILE A 54 24.95 -12.65 19.37
C ILE A 54 25.50 -13.88 18.65
N ILE A 55 26.09 -13.71 17.46
CA ILE A 55 26.70 -14.80 16.68
C ILE A 55 27.73 -15.56 17.54
N PHE A 56 28.70 -14.85 18.14
CA PHE A 56 29.79 -15.46 18.88
C PHE A 56 29.37 -16.04 20.24
N PHE A 57 28.29 -15.53 20.84
CA PHE A 57 27.85 -15.96 22.16
C PHE A 57 26.80 -17.06 22.13
N TRP A 58 26.00 -17.13 21.06
CA TRP A 58 24.91 -18.10 20.98
C TRP A 58 25.02 -19.02 19.76
N VAL A 59 25.13 -18.47 18.56
CA VAL A 59 25.12 -19.26 17.33
C VAL A 59 26.29 -20.25 17.30
N ILE A 60 27.51 -19.76 17.56
CA ILE A 60 28.71 -20.63 17.61
C ILE A 60 28.59 -21.71 18.68
N ARG A 61 28.01 -21.38 19.85
CA ARG A 61 27.81 -22.37 20.92
C ARG A 61 26.80 -23.45 20.51
N MET A 62 25.74 -23.10 19.86
CA MET A 62 24.75 -24.05 19.31
C MET A 62 25.44 -25.00 18.31
N ILE A 63 26.25 -24.43 17.38
CA ILE A 63 26.95 -25.23 16.36
C ILE A 63 27.87 -26.24 16.98
N PHE A 64 28.83 -25.82 17.86
CA PHE A 64 29.79 -26.79 18.43
C PHE A 64 29.13 -27.78 19.38
N SER A 65 28.06 -27.37 20.10
CA SER A 65 27.31 -28.31 20.95
C SER A 65 26.56 -29.33 20.12
N GLY A 66 25.95 -28.92 18.98
CA GLY A 66 25.31 -29.82 18.04
C GLY A 66 26.29 -30.88 17.51
N TYR A 67 27.43 -30.44 17.00
CA TYR A 67 28.44 -31.37 16.51
C TYR A 67 29.00 -32.31 17.62
N GLU A 68 29.21 -31.80 18.83
CA GLU A 68 29.73 -32.60 19.94
C GLU A 68 28.73 -33.65 20.45
N GLN A 69 27.42 -33.28 20.51
CA GLN A 69 26.41 -34.14 21.10
C GLN A 69 25.65 -34.97 20.07
N MET A 70 25.39 -34.43 18.87
CA MET A 70 24.56 -35.05 17.85
C MET A 70 25.34 -35.48 16.60
N GLY A 71 26.60 -35.03 16.42
CA GLY A 71 27.41 -35.33 15.27
C GLY A 71 27.15 -34.52 14.02
N GLU A 72 26.19 -33.58 14.07
CA GLU A 72 25.79 -32.75 12.94
C GLU A 72 25.41 -31.32 13.36
N ALA A 73 25.23 -30.43 12.36
CA ALA A 73 24.85 -29.06 12.60
C ALA A 73 23.39 -28.96 13.11
N PRO A 74 23.10 -28.08 14.09
CA PRO A 74 21.74 -27.96 14.67
C PRO A 74 20.73 -27.26 13.78
N PHE A 75 21.13 -26.64 12.67
CA PHE A 75 20.27 -25.96 11.70
C PHE A 75 20.96 -25.83 10.34
N HIS A 76 20.15 -25.75 9.28
CA HIS A 76 20.64 -25.64 7.90
C HIS A 76 20.95 -24.18 7.51
N THR A 77 20.13 -23.24 7.97
CA THR A 77 20.24 -21.83 7.63
C THR A 77 20.26 -20.96 8.89
N VAL A 78 21.04 -19.87 8.86
CA VAL A 78 20.98 -18.82 9.90
C VAL A 78 20.59 -17.52 9.25
N LEU A 79 19.42 -17.01 9.60
CA LEU A 79 18.93 -15.69 9.15
C LEU A 79 19.28 -14.63 10.21
N PHE A 80 20.17 -13.72 9.84
CA PHE A 80 20.55 -12.61 10.71
C PHE A 80 19.66 -11.39 10.44
N HIS A 81 18.93 -10.93 11.46
CA HIS A 81 18.23 -9.66 11.40
C HIS A 81 19.05 -8.53 12.01
N GLY A 82 18.79 -7.30 11.60
CA GLY A 82 19.35 -6.11 12.20
C GLY A 82 18.69 -5.76 13.55
N LEU A 83 19.27 -4.79 14.25
CA LEU A 83 18.74 -4.31 15.52
C LEU A 83 17.83 -3.11 15.32
N VAL A 84 16.79 -3.02 16.14
CA VAL A 84 15.92 -1.83 16.20
C VAL A 84 16.62 -0.78 17.05
N ARG A 85 16.82 0.41 16.46
CA ARG A 85 17.44 1.59 17.08
C ARG A 85 16.40 2.69 17.27
N ASP A 86 16.70 3.62 18.16
CA ASP A 86 15.88 4.82 18.32
C ASP A 86 15.93 5.72 17.06
N SER A 87 15.13 6.77 17.02
CA SER A 87 15.06 7.70 15.89
C SER A 87 16.38 8.40 15.57
N GLN A 88 17.30 8.48 16.55
CA GLN A 88 18.65 9.04 16.37
C GLN A 88 19.68 7.97 15.94
N GLY A 89 19.27 6.71 15.80
CA GLY A 89 20.14 5.61 15.40
C GLY A 89 20.96 5.00 16.56
N ARG A 90 20.65 5.34 17.82
CA ARG A 90 21.34 4.77 18.99
C ARG A 90 20.73 3.43 19.35
N LYS A 91 21.57 2.50 19.84
CA LYS A 91 21.09 1.23 20.38
C LYS A 91 20.18 1.50 21.58
N MET A 92 19.00 0.87 21.59
CA MET A 92 18.09 0.97 22.73
C MET A 92 18.65 0.24 23.95
N SER A 93 18.61 0.88 25.10
CA SER A 93 19.06 0.28 26.37
C SER A 93 18.30 0.86 27.55
N LYS A 94 18.16 0.05 28.62
CA LYS A 94 17.54 0.50 29.87
C LYS A 94 18.26 1.69 30.50
N SER A 95 19.60 1.73 30.39
CA SER A 95 20.42 2.82 30.96
C SER A 95 20.24 4.15 30.24
N LEU A 96 19.91 4.15 28.96
CA LEU A 96 19.64 5.36 28.19
C LEU A 96 18.18 5.82 28.27
N GLY A 97 17.28 4.96 28.77
CA GLY A 97 15.85 5.27 28.85
C GLY A 97 15.20 5.48 27.46
N ASN A 98 15.84 5.01 26.39
CA ASN A 98 15.37 5.17 25.00
C ASN A 98 14.71 3.90 24.45
N GLY A 99 14.43 2.93 25.32
CA GLY A 99 13.68 1.72 24.95
C GLY A 99 12.20 2.05 24.67
N ILE A 100 11.66 1.41 23.67
CA ILE A 100 10.23 1.47 23.34
C ILE A 100 9.60 0.18 23.80
N ASP A 101 8.56 0.25 24.62
CA ASP A 101 7.81 -0.93 25.04
C ASP A 101 6.88 -1.38 23.90
N PRO A 102 7.06 -2.59 23.36
CA PRO A 102 6.17 -3.12 22.34
C PRO A 102 4.69 -3.16 22.75
N LEU A 103 4.40 -3.37 24.04
CA LEU A 103 3.02 -3.43 24.54
C LEU A 103 2.34 -2.05 24.45
N GLU A 104 3.06 -0.96 24.75
CA GLU A 104 2.52 0.39 24.56
C GLU A 104 2.23 0.69 23.09
N VAL A 105 3.06 0.19 22.17
CA VAL A 105 2.82 0.32 20.74
C VAL A 105 1.58 -0.47 20.31
N ILE A 106 1.45 -1.71 20.81
CA ILE A 106 0.31 -2.58 20.52
C ILE A 106 -1.00 -1.98 21.03
N ASP A 107 -1.02 -1.48 22.26
CA ASP A 107 -2.19 -0.85 22.85
C ASP A 107 -2.66 0.38 22.06
N LYS A 108 -1.72 1.13 21.48
CA LYS A 108 -2.03 2.37 20.75
C LYS A 108 -2.34 2.15 19.27
N TYR A 109 -1.67 1.23 18.61
CA TYR A 109 -1.72 1.09 17.15
C TYR A 109 -2.15 -0.30 16.66
N GLY A 110 -2.18 -1.29 17.56
CA GLY A 110 -2.43 -2.70 17.22
C GLY A 110 -1.17 -3.51 16.92
N ALA A 111 -1.25 -4.82 17.16
CA ALA A 111 -0.12 -5.73 16.95
C ALA A 111 0.29 -5.82 15.47
N ASP A 112 -0.65 -5.88 14.55
CA ASP A 112 -0.37 -5.95 13.10
C ASP A 112 0.40 -4.73 12.59
N ALA A 113 0.08 -3.53 13.10
CA ALA A 113 0.81 -2.32 12.72
C ALA A 113 2.27 -2.36 13.17
N LEU A 114 2.54 -2.83 14.38
CA LEU A 114 3.92 -3.02 14.87
C LEU A 114 4.67 -4.07 14.04
N ARG A 115 4.04 -5.24 13.80
CA ARG A 115 4.64 -6.34 13.03
C ARG A 115 5.00 -5.89 11.62
N LEU A 116 4.07 -5.25 10.91
CA LEU A 116 4.32 -4.72 9.56
C LEU A 116 5.46 -3.70 9.57
N THR A 117 5.48 -2.78 10.54
CA THR A 117 6.53 -1.77 10.65
C THR A 117 7.92 -2.37 10.83
N LEU A 118 8.04 -3.45 11.61
CA LEU A 118 9.32 -4.09 11.89
C LEU A 118 9.89 -4.86 10.69
N ILE A 119 9.06 -5.28 9.75
CA ILE A 119 9.50 -6.04 8.56
C ILE A 119 9.67 -5.13 7.34
N THR A 120 8.79 -4.13 7.16
CA THR A 120 8.79 -3.28 5.96
C THR A 120 10.06 -2.43 5.86
N GLY A 121 10.70 -2.48 4.68
CA GLY A 121 11.90 -1.70 4.38
C GLY A 121 13.17 -2.19 5.06
N ASN A 122 13.15 -3.40 5.63
CA ASN A 122 14.32 -4.05 6.20
C ASN A 122 14.94 -5.04 5.23
N ALA A 123 16.28 -5.05 5.19
CA ALA A 123 17.07 -6.10 4.57
C ALA A 123 17.78 -6.91 5.65
N PRO A 124 18.06 -8.21 5.42
CA PRO A 124 18.80 -9.04 6.37
C PRO A 124 20.09 -8.38 6.85
N GLY A 125 20.37 -8.44 8.15
CA GLY A 125 21.57 -7.88 8.77
C GLY A 125 21.61 -6.36 8.94
N ASN A 126 20.66 -5.61 8.43
CA ASN A 126 20.64 -4.16 8.52
C ASN A 126 19.82 -3.65 9.70
N ASP A 127 20.40 -2.72 10.47
CA ASP A 127 19.68 -2.05 11.56
C ASP A 127 18.58 -1.12 11.02
N MET A 128 17.46 -1.06 11.74
CA MET A 128 16.39 -0.12 11.45
C MET A 128 16.25 0.94 12.54
N ARG A 129 15.87 2.16 12.13
CA ARG A 129 15.45 3.19 13.07
C ARG A 129 13.93 3.12 13.26
N PHE A 130 13.52 3.14 14.52
CA PHE A 130 12.10 3.16 14.86
C PHE A 130 11.58 4.59 14.80
N TYR A 131 10.47 4.78 14.06
CA TYR A 131 9.73 6.02 13.96
C TYR A 131 8.24 5.75 14.20
N TRP A 132 7.61 6.56 15.04
CA TRP A 132 6.18 6.47 15.34
C TRP A 132 5.30 6.67 14.10
N GLU A 133 5.74 7.55 13.19
CA GLU A 133 5.07 7.85 11.92
C GLU A 133 4.99 6.61 11.02
N ARG A 134 5.97 5.71 11.08
CA ARG A 134 5.94 4.44 10.37
C ARG A 134 4.89 3.49 10.93
N VAL A 135 4.75 3.43 12.26
CA VAL A 135 3.71 2.62 12.91
C VAL A 135 2.32 3.15 12.56
N GLU A 136 2.17 4.48 12.55
CA GLU A 136 0.93 5.11 12.14
C GLU A 136 0.58 4.83 10.67
N ALA A 137 1.55 4.87 9.77
CA ALA A 137 1.38 4.48 8.37
C ALA A 137 0.93 3.01 8.23
N SER A 138 1.55 2.10 8.99
CA SER A 138 1.17 0.68 9.03
C SER A 138 -0.26 0.47 9.56
N ARG A 139 -0.67 1.22 10.59
CA ARG A 139 -2.07 1.23 11.06
C ARG A 139 -3.03 1.75 9.99
N ASN A 140 -2.65 2.79 9.27
CA ASN A 140 -3.47 3.34 8.19
C ASN A 140 -3.63 2.34 7.04
N PHE A 141 -2.60 1.54 6.76
CA PHE A 141 -2.70 0.42 5.82
C PHE A 141 -3.70 -0.63 6.31
N ALA A 142 -3.62 -1.05 7.58
CA ALA A 142 -4.61 -1.96 8.18
C ALA A 142 -6.05 -1.41 8.03
N ASN A 143 -6.24 -0.13 8.30
CA ASN A 143 -7.54 0.54 8.13
C ASN A 143 -7.99 0.54 6.66
N LYS A 144 -7.07 0.68 5.70
CA LYS A 144 -7.40 0.63 4.26
C LYS A 144 -7.87 -0.78 3.86
N VAL A 145 -7.17 -1.82 4.30
CA VAL A 145 -7.57 -3.23 4.09
C VAL A 145 -8.95 -3.49 4.68
N TRP A 146 -9.18 -3.05 5.92
CA TRP A 146 -10.48 -3.17 6.59
C TRP A 146 -11.60 -2.47 5.84
N ASN A 147 -11.39 -1.23 5.39
CA ASN A 147 -12.41 -0.50 4.65
C ASN A 147 -12.69 -1.11 3.26
N ALA A 148 -11.68 -1.63 2.58
CA ALA A 148 -11.84 -2.38 1.34
C ALA A 148 -12.69 -3.64 1.55
N SER A 149 -12.40 -4.41 2.61
CA SER A 149 -13.17 -5.62 2.94
C SER A 149 -14.63 -5.29 3.28
N ARG A 150 -14.88 -4.23 4.05
CA ARG A 150 -16.24 -3.76 4.35
C ARG A 150 -17.00 -3.37 3.08
N PHE A 151 -16.36 -2.64 2.16
CA PHE A 151 -16.96 -2.30 0.87
C PHE A 151 -17.39 -3.56 0.11
N ILE A 152 -16.55 -4.57 0.06
CA ILE A 152 -16.83 -5.84 -0.62
C ILE A 152 -17.98 -6.57 0.06
N MET A 153 -17.93 -6.76 1.38
CA MET A 153 -18.98 -7.43 2.15
C MET A 153 -20.34 -6.75 2.00
N MET A 154 -20.39 -5.41 2.04
CA MET A 154 -21.64 -4.65 1.87
C MET A 154 -22.25 -4.77 0.48
N ASN A 155 -21.43 -5.01 -0.56
CA ASN A 155 -21.91 -5.17 -1.93
C ASN A 155 -22.32 -6.61 -2.25
N ILE A 156 -21.65 -7.61 -1.65
CA ILE A 156 -21.99 -9.04 -1.82
C ILE A 156 -23.30 -9.34 -1.06
N GLY A 157 -23.44 -8.85 0.18
CA GLY A 157 -24.55 -9.21 1.06
C GLY A 157 -24.54 -10.72 1.35
N ASP A 158 -25.73 -11.32 1.38
CA ASP A 158 -25.93 -12.76 1.65
C ASP A 158 -25.91 -13.60 0.36
N GLU A 159 -25.50 -13.04 -0.79
CA GLU A 159 -25.49 -13.77 -2.07
C GLU A 159 -24.32 -14.77 -2.13
N LYS A 160 -24.64 -16.03 -2.46
CA LYS A 160 -23.63 -17.02 -2.81
C LYS A 160 -23.15 -16.75 -4.24
N LEU A 161 -21.88 -16.38 -4.37
CA LEU A 161 -21.26 -16.10 -5.65
C LEU A 161 -20.73 -17.41 -6.27
N GLU A 162 -21.16 -17.71 -7.48
CA GLU A 162 -20.63 -18.80 -8.28
C GLU A 162 -19.43 -18.31 -9.10
N THR A 163 -18.49 -19.22 -9.40
CA THR A 163 -17.34 -18.91 -10.25
C THR A 163 -17.83 -18.53 -11.65
N PRO A 164 -17.52 -17.33 -12.16
CA PRO A 164 -17.92 -16.91 -13.51
C PRO A 164 -17.23 -17.74 -14.59
N ALA A 165 -17.86 -17.84 -15.77
CA ALA A 165 -17.20 -18.38 -16.94
C ALA A 165 -16.13 -17.41 -17.46
N LEU A 166 -15.12 -17.91 -18.19
CA LEU A 166 -13.99 -17.11 -18.64
C LEU A 166 -14.40 -15.92 -19.53
N GLU A 167 -15.44 -16.09 -20.32
CA GLU A 167 -16.02 -15.06 -21.19
C GLU A 167 -16.78 -13.95 -20.43
N ASP A 168 -17.09 -14.17 -19.18
CA ASP A 168 -17.80 -13.19 -18.34
C ASP A 168 -16.88 -12.17 -17.67
N PHE A 169 -15.57 -12.47 -17.63
CA PHE A 169 -14.59 -11.53 -17.09
C PHE A 169 -14.30 -10.42 -18.09
N THR A 170 -14.38 -9.20 -17.59
CA THR A 170 -13.93 -8.00 -18.32
C THR A 170 -12.41 -7.92 -18.36
N THR A 171 -11.87 -7.01 -19.17
CA THR A 171 -10.41 -6.78 -19.24
C THR A 171 -9.82 -6.42 -17.86
N GLU A 172 -10.49 -5.58 -17.09
CA GLU A 172 -10.05 -5.21 -15.75
C GLU A 172 -10.15 -6.36 -14.74
N ASP A 173 -11.12 -7.27 -14.88
CA ASP A 173 -11.23 -8.47 -14.02
C ASP A 173 -10.05 -9.43 -14.28
N LYS A 174 -9.75 -9.69 -15.54
CA LYS A 174 -8.63 -10.53 -15.94
C LYS A 174 -7.29 -9.93 -15.53
N TRP A 175 -7.13 -8.61 -15.72
CA TRP A 175 -5.94 -7.90 -15.27
C TRP A 175 -5.67 -8.10 -13.77
N ILE A 176 -6.66 -7.86 -12.89
CA ILE A 176 -6.42 -7.96 -11.45
C ILE A 176 -6.20 -9.40 -10.98
N LEU A 177 -6.85 -10.39 -11.62
CA LEU A 177 -6.59 -11.82 -11.40
C LEU A 177 -5.15 -12.18 -11.82
N SER A 178 -4.68 -11.68 -12.96
CA SER A 178 -3.30 -11.88 -13.42
C SER A 178 -2.28 -11.21 -12.51
N ALA A 179 -2.59 -10.02 -12.04
CA ALA A 179 -1.72 -9.28 -11.13
C ALA A 179 -1.55 -10.00 -9.77
N VAL A 180 -2.64 -10.49 -9.14
CA VAL A 180 -2.54 -11.24 -7.88
C VAL A 180 -1.86 -12.60 -8.08
N ASN A 181 -2.05 -13.22 -9.23
CA ASN A 181 -1.42 -14.48 -9.61
C ASN A 181 0.11 -14.31 -9.76
N SER A 182 0.55 -13.26 -10.42
CA SER A 182 1.97 -12.90 -10.53
C SER A 182 2.56 -12.53 -9.18
N LEU A 183 1.81 -11.78 -8.34
CA LEU A 183 2.18 -11.45 -6.98
C LEU A 183 2.45 -12.71 -6.13
N ALA A 184 1.58 -13.72 -6.21
CA ALA A 184 1.75 -14.96 -5.46
C ALA A 184 3.09 -15.63 -5.77
N LYS A 185 3.47 -15.70 -7.04
CA LYS A 185 4.78 -16.20 -7.47
C LYS A 185 5.93 -15.38 -6.93
N GLU A 186 5.89 -14.07 -7.12
CA GLU A 186 6.97 -13.17 -6.72
C GLU A 186 7.16 -13.13 -5.19
N VAL A 187 6.06 -13.14 -4.43
CA VAL A 187 6.11 -13.18 -2.97
C VAL A 187 6.74 -14.48 -2.49
N THR A 188 6.33 -15.63 -3.05
CA THR A 188 6.90 -16.94 -2.69
C THR A 188 8.40 -16.98 -2.99
N GLU A 189 8.82 -16.56 -4.19
CA GLU A 189 10.24 -16.53 -4.57
C GLU A 189 11.10 -15.64 -3.65
N ASN A 190 10.56 -14.50 -3.19
CA ASN A 190 11.27 -13.62 -2.26
C ASN A 190 11.31 -14.22 -0.83
N MET A 191 10.21 -14.84 -0.38
CA MET A 191 10.17 -15.49 0.92
C MET A 191 11.16 -16.68 0.98
N ASP A 192 11.25 -17.48 -0.08
CA ASP A 192 12.23 -18.59 -0.19
C ASP A 192 13.67 -18.10 -0.12
N LYS A 193 13.94 -16.87 -0.54
CA LYS A 193 15.26 -16.21 -0.43
C LYS A 193 15.45 -15.44 0.87
N PHE A 194 14.51 -15.51 1.81
CA PHE A 194 14.46 -14.70 3.03
C PHE A 194 14.44 -13.17 2.80
N GLU A 195 14.01 -12.72 1.63
CA GLU A 195 13.81 -11.30 1.30
C GLU A 195 12.44 -10.80 1.79
N LEU A 196 12.17 -11.00 3.08
CA LEU A 196 10.84 -10.80 3.69
C LEU A 196 10.33 -9.36 3.56
N GLY A 197 11.24 -8.38 3.65
CA GLY A 197 10.92 -6.97 3.47
C GLY A 197 10.48 -6.64 2.04
N ILE A 198 11.08 -7.28 1.02
CA ILE A 198 10.69 -7.12 -0.38
C ILE A 198 9.33 -7.81 -0.62
N ALA A 199 9.18 -9.03 -0.11
CA ALA A 199 7.93 -9.79 -0.24
C ALA A 199 6.73 -9.00 0.30
N VAL A 200 6.82 -8.49 1.54
CA VAL A 200 5.71 -7.72 2.14
C VAL A 200 5.46 -6.39 1.44
N GLN A 201 6.50 -5.72 0.92
CA GLN A 201 6.32 -4.48 0.17
C GLN A 201 5.51 -4.71 -1.12
N LYS A 202 5.77 -5.81 -1.84
CA LYS A 202 4.97 -6.18 -3.03
C LYS A 202 3.50 -6.43 -2.68
N VAL A 203 3.21 -7.09 -1.57
CA VAL A 203 1.84 -7.30 -1.08
C VAL A 203 1.19 -5.95 -0.71
N TYR A 204 1.94 -5.08 -0.04
CA TYR A 204 1.47 -3.75 0.33
C TYR A 204 1.10 -2.92 -0.90
N ASP A 205 2.03 -2.82 -1.89
CA ASP A 205 1.84 -2.04 -3.12
C ASP A 205 0.66 -2.58 -3.93
N PHE A 206 0.54 -3.90 -4.06
CA PHE A 206 -0.60 -4.52 -4.73
C PHE A 206 -1.93 -4.16 -4.08
N ILE A 207 -2.04 -4.32 -2.76
CA ILE A 207 -3.30 -4.03 -2.04
C ILE A 207 -3.62 -2.54 -2.12
N TRP A 208 -2.62 -1.69 -1.89
CA TRP A 208 -2.82 -0.25 -1.83
C TRP A 208 -3.14 0.32 -3.20
N ASP A 209 -2.24 0.13 -4.15
CA ASP A 209 -2.31 0.77 -5.46
C ASP A 209 -3.23 -0.01 -6.42
N GLU A 210 -2.90 -1.28 -6.71
CA GLU A 210 -3.59 -2.03 -7.75
C GLU A 210 -5.03 -2.37 -7.37
N PHE A 211 -5.21 -2.93 -6.18
CA PHE A 211 -6.53 -3.39 -5.74
C PHE A 211 -7.43 -2.25 -5.26
N CYS A 212 -6.96 -1.45 -4.28
CA CYS A 212 -7.81 -0.41 -3.68
C CYS A 212 -7.96 0.82 -4.56
N ASP A 213 -6.86 1.38 -5.10
CA ASP A 213 -6.90 2.66 -5.80
C ASP A 213 -7.36 2.52 -7.25
N TRP A 214 -7.19 1.33 -7.85
CA TRP A 214 -7.61 1.08 -9.21
C TRP A 214 -8.79 0.11 -9.32
N TYR A 215 -8.64 -1.15 -8.97
CA TYR A 215 -9.65 -2.15 -9.27
C TYR A 215 -10.98 -1.88 -8.56
N ILE A 216 -10.97 -1.58 -7.26
CA ILE A 216 -12.18 -1.21 -6.53
C ILE A 216 -12.85 0.01 -7.17
N GLU A 217 -12.10 1.05 -7.52
CA GLU A 217 -12.66 2.26 -8.12
C GLU A 217 -13.27 2.01 -9.51
N ILE A 218 -12.62 1.19 -10.34
CA ILE A 218 -13.13 0.77 -11.65
C ILE A 218 -14.45 0.00 -11.50
N THR A 219 -14.52 -0.93 -10.56
CA THR A 219 -15.69 -1.81 -10.37
C THR A 219 -16.90 -1.11 -9.77
N LYS A 220 -16.76 0.07 -9.16
CA LYS A 220 -17.88 0.82 -8.58
C LYS A 220 -19.01 1.09 -9.57
N THR A 221 -18.70 1.35 -10.83
CA THR A 221 -19.72 1.56 -11.87
C THR A 221 -20.58 0.33 -12.09
N ARG A 222 -20.02 -0.86 -11.99
CA ARG A 222 -20.72 -2.15 -12.14
C ARG A 222 -21.50 -2.51 -10.87
N THR A 223 -20.87 -2.35 -9.69
CA THR A 223 -21.48 -2.71 -8.41
C THR A 223 -22.64 -1.78 -8.02
N TYR A 224 -22.57 -0.48 -8.35
CA TYR A 224 -23.65 0.46 -8.09
C TYR A 224 -24.82 0.35 -9.07
N LYS A 225 -24.57 -0.19 -10.28
CA LYS A 225 -25.57 -0.43 -11.31
C LYS A 225 -25.97 -1.91 -11.44
N LYS A 226 -25.91 -2.65 -10.34
CA LYS A 226 -26.19 -4.09 -10.31
C LYS A 226 -27.57 -4.49 -10.85
N GLU A 227 -28.53 -3.58 -10.85
CA GLU A 227 -29.86 -3.81 -11.40
C GLU A 227 -29.89 -3.70 -12.94
N GLU A 228 -28.98 -2.90 -13.54
CA GLU A 228 -28.88 -2.73 -14.99
C GLU A 228 -28.17 -3.94 -15.65
N ASP A 229 -27.10 -4.46 -15.02
CA ASP A 229 -26.35 -5.63 -15.47
C ASP A 229 -25.95 -6.52 -14.27
N PRO A 230 -26.88 -7.37 -13.80
CA PRO A 230 -26.62 -8.24 -12.64
C PRO A 230 -25.48 -9.24 -12.85
N LYS A 231 -25.28 -9.72 -14.08
CA LYS A 231 -24.23 -10.69 -14.41
C LYS A 231 -22.85 -10.06 -14.27
N SER A 232 -22.64 -8.91 -14.88
CA SER A 232 -21.38 -8.15 -14.76
C SER A 232 -21.08 -7.76 -13.32
N ALA A 233 -22.10 -7.33 -12.57
CA ALA A 233 -21.95 -7.00 -11.15
C ALA A 233 -21.52 -8.22 -10.32
N LYS A 234 -22.12 -9.41 -10.53
CA LYS A 234 -21.75 -10.64 -9.84
C LYS A 234 -20.33 -11.09 -10.15
N THR A 235 -19.92 -10.98 -11.41
CA THR A 235 -18.54 -11.26 -11.84
C THR A 235 -17.55 -10.34 -11.12
N ALA A 236 -17.84 -9.02 -11.07
CA ALA A 236 -16.98 -8.07 -10.35
C ALA A 236 -16.90 -8.39 -8.85
N MET A 237 -18.03 -8.74 -8.20
CA MET A 237 -18.04 -9.10 -6.78
C MET A 237 -17.28 -10.40 -6.49
N TRP A 238 -17.43 -11.40 -7.34
CA TRP A 238 -16.65 -12.64 -7.25
C TRP A 238 -15.14 -12.35 -7.36
N THR A 239 -14.76 -11.54 -8.33
CA THR A 239 -13.35 -11.18 -8.55
C THR A 239 -12.80 -10.38 -7.36
N LEU A 240 -13.55 -9.38 -6.85
CA LEU A 240 -13.19 -8.62 -5.66
C LEU A 240 -12.94 -9.53 -4.45
N LYS A 241 -13.88 -10.46 -4.17
CA LYS A 241 -13.76 -11.43 -3.08
C LYS A 241 -12.55 -12.34 -3.25
N THR A 242 -12.41 -12.93 -4.44
CA THR A 242 -11.34 -13.89 -4.74
C THR A 242 -9.96 -13.24 -4.62
N VAL A 243 -9.77 -12.08 -5.24
CA VAL A 243 -8.50 -11.34 -5.19
C VAL A 243 -8.15 -10.91 -3.77
N LEU A 244 -9.15 -10.42 -3.00
CA LEU A 244 -8.91 -10.08 -1.60
C LEU A 244 -8.49 -11.29 -0.78
N ILE A 245 -9.15 -12.44 -0.91
CA ILE A 245 -8.77 -13.68 -0.21
C ILE A 245 -7.34 -14.08 -0.54
N GLN A 246 -6.93 -14.06 -1.82
CA GLN A 246 -5.54 -14.37 -2.19
C GLN A 246 -4.56 -13.38 -1.56
N ALA A 247 -4.86 -12.08 -1.61
CA ALA A 247 -4.02 -11.04 -1.01
C ALA A 247 -3.93 -11.16 0.53
N LEU A 248 -5.03 -11.52 1.21
CA LEU A 248 -5.04 -11.77 2.66
C LEU A 248 -4.15 -12.96 3.03
N LYS A 249 -4.19 -14.05 2.25
CA LYS A 249 -3.31 -15.21 2.47
C LYS A 249 -1.83 -14.82 2.35
N LEU A 250 -1.46 -14.01 1.35
CA LEU A 250 -0.09 -13.51 1.20
C LEU A 250 0.32 -12.51 2.29
N LEU A 251 -0.62 -11.75 2.83
CA LEU A 251 -0.37 -10.77 3.89
C LEU A 251 -0.32 -11.42 5.29
N HIS A 252 -1.00 -12.56 5.48
CA HIS A 252 -1.21 -13.18 6.79
C HIS A 252 0.06 -13.42 7.62
N PRO A 253 1.20 -13.88 7.08
CA PRO A 253 2.43 -14.04 7.84
C PRO A 253 2.91 -12.75 8.54
N TYR A 254 2.55 -11.61 8.00
CA TYR A 254 2.96 -10.29 8.47
C TYR A 254 1.93 -9.63 9.39
N MET A 255 0.64 -9.77 9.06
CA MET A 255 -0.49 -9.15 9.75
C MET A 255 -1.58 -10.18 10.10
N PRO A 256 -1.30 -11.11 11.02
CA PRO A 256 -2.15 -12.29 11.23
C PRO A 256 -3.54 -11.96 11.79
N PHE A 257 -3.68 -10.91 12.60
CA PHE A 257 -4.94 -10.66 13.31
C PHE A 257 -6.03 -10.10 12.39
N ILE A 258 -5.73 -9.05 11.64
CA ILE A 258 -6.70 -8.44 10.73
C ILE A 258 -7.03 -9.35 9.55
N THR A 259 -6.05 -10.10 9.04
CA THR A 259 -6.27 -11.01 7.92
C THR A 259 -7.14 -12.18 8.28
N GLU A 260 -6.98 -12.76 9.48
CA GLU A 260 -7.84 -13.80 10.02
C GLU A 260 -9.28 -13.31 10.16
N GLU A 261 -9.49 -12.17 10.84
CA GLU A 261 -10.80 -11.60 11.07
C GLU A 261 -11.58 -11.35 9.78
N ILE A 262 -10.91 -10.75 8.78
CA ILE A 262 -11.51 -10.49 7.47
C ILE A 262 -11.79 -11.79 6.72
N PHE A 263 -10.85 -12.73 6.73
CA PHE A 263 -10.98 -14.00 6.03
C PHE A 263 -12.17 -14.82 6.54
N CYS A 264 -12.26 -15.01 7.85
CA CYS A 264 -13.37 -15.75 8.46
C CYS A 264 -14.74 -15.07 8.28
N THR A 265 -14.75 -13.74 8.06
CA THR A 265 -15.99 -13.01 7.76
C THR A 265 -16.40 -13.11 6.30
N LEU A 266 -15.42 -13.20 5.37
CA LEU A 266 -15.68 -13.22 3.92
C LEU A 266 -16.13 -14.58 3.39
N GLN A 267 -15.81 -15.67 4.07
CA GLN A 267 -16.11 -17.03 3.64
C GLN A 267 -16.41 -17.94 4.83
N GLU A 268 -17.11 -19.04 4.60
CA GLU A 268 -17.54 -20.02 5.60
C GLU A 268 -16.99 -21.44 5.31
N GLU A 269 -16.17 -21.57 4.27
CA GLU A 269 -15.70 -22.88 3.79
C GLU A 269 -14.50 -23.40 4.60
N GLU A 270 -13.65 -22.48 5.07
CA GLU A 270 -12.45 -22.77 5.86
C GLU A 270 -12.57 -22.13 7.26
N GLU A 271 -12.22 -22.88 8.30
CA GLU A 271 -12.33 -22.45 9.71
C GLU A 271 -11.37 -21.32 10.06
N THR A 272 -10.17 -21.32 9.46
CA THR A 272 -9.10 -20.34 9.69
C THR A 272 -8.21 -20.20 8.47
N ILE A 273 -7.69 -19.01 8.23
CA ILE A 273 -6.70 -18.76 7.17
C ILE A 273 -5.40 -19.56 7.38
N MET A 274 -5.09 -19.92 8.62
CA MET A 274 -3.91 -20.71 8.98
C MET A 274 -3.88 -22.11 8.35
N LEU A 275 -5.04 -22.68 8.05
CA LEU A 275 -5.17 -23.99 7.41
C LEU A 275 -5.38 -23.89 5.91
N SER A 276 -5.50 -22.69 5.39
CA SER A 276 -5.66 -22.44 3.96
C SER A 276 -4.41 -22.82 3.17
N GLU A 277 -4.62 -23.27 1.94
CA GLU A 277 -3.51 -23.45 1.01
C GLU A 277 -2.87 -22.11 0.64
N TRP A 278 -1.52 -22.12 0.57
CA TRP A 278 -0.75 -20.97 0.12
C TRP A 278 -1.04 -20.66 -1.35
N PRO A 279 -1.22 -19.38 -1.73
CA PRO A 279 -1.47 -19.00 -3.12
C PRO A 279 -0.33 -19.43 -4.04
N THR A 280 -0.67 -20.12 -5.12
CA THR A 280 0.27 -20.57 -6.13
C THR A 280 -0.06 -19.97 -7.48
N PHE A 281 0.99 -19.78 -8.32
CA PHE A 281 0.80 -19.29 -9.67
C PHE A 281 0.00 -20.29 -10.53
N LYS A 282 -1.00 -19.79 -11.26
CA LYS A 282 -1.88 -20.56 -12.15
C LYS A 282 -1.76 -20.02 -13.56
N GLU A 283 -1.43 -20.87 -14.53
CA GLU A 283 -1.25 -20.44 -15.92
C GLU A 283 -2.56 -19.94 -16.55
N GLU A 284 -3.70 -20.48 -16.14
CA GLU A 284 -5.02 -20.03 -16.58
C GLU A 284 -5.39 -18.60 -16.14
N TRP A 285 -4.64 -18.01 -15.20
CA TRP A 285 -4.81 -16.62 -14.75
C TRP A 285 -3.68 -15.71 -15.25
N ASN A 286 -2.97 -16.10 -16.28
CA ASN A 286 -1.87 -15.33 -16.85
C ASN A 286 -2.34 -14.50 -18.06
N PHE A 287 -2.92 -13.35 -17.81
CA PHE A 287 -3.56 -12.48 -18.80
C PHE A 287 -2.69 -11.26 -19.16
N LYS A 288 -1.58 -11.48 -19.84
CA LYS A 288 -0.59 -10.43 -20.14
C LYS A 288 -1.13 -9.32 -21.05
N ALA A 289 -1.97 -9.65 -22.04
CA ALA A 289 -2.58 -8.66 -22.92
C ALA A 289 -3.49 -7.69 -22.14
N GLU A 290 -4.26 -8.22 -21.19
CA GLU A 290 -5.13 -7.42 -20.34
C GLU A 290 -4.34 -6.57 -19.31
N GLU A 291 -3.19 -7.06 -18.84
CA GLU A 291 -2.27 -6.24 -18.03
C GLU A 291 -1.76 -5.03 -18.82
N GLU A 292 -1.33 -5.20 -20.07
CA GLU A 292 -0.88 -4.15 -20.96
C GLU A 292 -2.01 -3.16 -21.28
N ALA A 293 -3.20 -3.67 -21.59
CA ALA A 293 -4.38 -2.84 -21.86
C ALA A 293 -4.72 -1.91 -20.68
N VAL A 294 -4.72 -2.45 -19.45
CA VAL A 294 -4.99 -1.65 -18.25
C VAL A 294 -3.85 -0.68 -17.97
N ALA A 295 -2.59 -1.01 -18.27
CA ALA A 295 -1.48 -0.08 -18.13
C ALA A 295 -1.69 1.17 -19.01
N HIS A 296 -2.10 1.03 -20.27
CA HIS A 296 -2.44 2.15 -21.15
C HIS A 296 -3.60 3.00 -20.58
N VAL A 297 -4.64 2.36 -20.05
CA VAL A 297 -5.75 3.07 -19.41
C VAL A 297 -5.28 3.83 -18.16
N LYS A 298 -4.39 3.27 -17.36
CA LYS A 298 -3.80 3.96 -16.21
C LYS A 298 -3.02 5.21 -16.61
N ASP A 299 -2.24 5.13 -17.69
CA ASP A 299 -1.49 6.28 -18.21
C ASP A 299 -2.43 7.38 -18.72
N LEU A 300 -3.50 6.99 -19.42
CA LEU A 300 -4.58 7.90 -19.84
C LEU A 300 -5.19 8.63 -18.62
N VAL A 301 -5.62 7.88 -17.62
CA VAL A 301 -6.27 8.45 -16.42
C VAL A 301 -5.33 9.36 -15.66
N LYS A 302 -4.05 8.95 -15.46
CA LYS A 302 -3.03 9.75 -14.78
C LYS A 302 -2.76 11.05 -15.53
N GLY A 303 -2.58 10.98 -16.86
CA GLY A 303 -2.35 12.17 -17.70
C GLY A 303 -3.47 13.19 -17.58
N ILE A 304 -4.72 12.74 -17.72
CA ILE A 304 -5.89 13.61 -17.62
C ILE A 304 -6.03 14.21 -16.20
N ARG A 305 -5.86 13.38 -15.14
CA ARG A 305 -5.97 13.87 -13.76
C ARG A 305 -4.89 14.90 -13.42
N ASN A 306 -3.66 14.71 -13.88
CA ASN A 306 -2.58 15.66 -13.68
C ASN A 306 -2.88 17.00 -14.36
N THR A 307 -3.28 16.97 -15.62
CA THR A 307 -3.66 18.19 -16.36
C THR A 307 -4.83 18.92 -15.69
N ARG A 308 -5.86 18.19 -15.25
CA ARG A 308 -6.98 18.79 -14.52
C ARG A 308 -6.53 19.41 -13.18
N ALA A 309 -5.61 18.77 -12.46
CA ALA A 309 -5.06 19.30 -11.21
C ALA A 309 -4.20 20.55 -11.44
N GLU A 310 -3.38 20.58 -12.49
CA GLU A 310 -2.58 21.75 -12.88
C GLU A 310 -3.46 22.96 -13.26
N MET A 311 -4.65 22.68 -13.79
CA MET A 311 -5.62 23.71 -14.17
C MET A 311 -6.65 24.03 -13.07
N ASP A 312 -6.48 23.49 -11.85
CA ASP A 312 -7.41 23.65 -10.72
C ASP A 312 -8.87 23.28 -11.05
N VAL A 313 -9.07 22.26 -11.94
CA VAL A 313 -10.41 21.81 -12.35
C VAL A 313 -11.03 20.94 -11.26
N PRO A 314 -12.19 21.32 -10.70
CA PRO A 314 -12.82 20.52 -9.64
C PRO A 314 -13.25 19.14 -10.16
N PRO A 315 -13.14 18.07 -9.34
CA PRO A 315 -13.52 16.70 -9.75
C PRO A 315 -14.98 16.56 -10.21
N SER A 316 -15.88 17.40 -9.69
CA SER A 316 -17.31 17.41 -10.05
C SER A 316 -17.60 17.94 -11.46
N ARG A 317 -16.65 18.67 -12.07
CA ARG A 317 -16.81 19.20 -13.41
C ARG A 317 -16.54 18.13 -14.45
N LYS A 318 -17.55 17.79 -15.24
CA LYS A 318 -17.42 16.81 -16.33
C LYS A 318 -17.00 17.51 -17.61
N ALA A 319 -16.17 16.82 -18.42
CA ALA A 319 -15.67 17.33 -19.69
C ALA A 319 -15.79 16.27 -20.78
N LYS A 320 -15.92 16.69 -22.03
CA LYS A 320 -15.74 15.81 -23.18
C LYS A 320 -14.26 15.44 -23.31
N VAL A 321 -13.98 14.22 -23.71
CA VAL A 321 -12.62 13.71 -23.88
C VAL A 321 -12.52 13.06 -25.26
N PHE A 322 -11.58 13.54 -26.05
CA PHE A 322 -11.22 12.96 -27.34
C PHE A 322 -9.87 12.27 -27.21
N ILE A 323 -9.82 10.99 -27.57
CA ILE A 323 -8.58 10.20 -27.57
C ILE A 323 -8.22 9.95 -29.01
N VAL A 324 -7.07 10.48 -29.45
CA VAL A 324 -6.60 10.38 -30.82
C VAL A 324 -5.40 9.45 -30.87
N THR A 325 -5.51 8.37 -31.63
CA THR A 325 -4.43 7.40 -31.84
C THR A 325 -4.51 6.79 -33.25
N GLU A 326 -3.37 6.63 -33.92
CA GLU A 326 -3.27 5.90 -35.19
C GLU A 326 -3.09 4.41 -34.98
N ASP A 327 -2.81 3.99 -33.74
CA ASP A 327 -2.65 2.60 -33.35
C ASP A 327 -4.03 1.95 -33.15
N LYS A 328 -4.36 0.98 -33.98
CA LYS A 328 -5.65 0.28 -33.96
C LYS A 328 -5.87 -0.57 -32.70
N GLU A 329 -4.81 -1.12 -32.13
CA GLU A 329 -4.87 -1.89 -30.90
C GLU A 329 -5.22 -0.97 -29.72
N LEU A 330 -4.56 0.17 -29.61
CA LEU A 330 -4.88 1.19 -28.59
C LEU A 330 -6.29 1.78 -28.79
N GLU A 331 -6.73 1.98 -30.04
CA GLU A 331 -8.09 2.42 -30.34
C GLU A 331 -9.12 1.44 -29.78
N GLU A 332 -8.93 0.14 -30.01
CA GLU A 332 -9.80 -0.92 -29.49
C GLU A 332 -9.79 -0.98 -27.97
N ILE A 333 -8.61 -0.91 -27.35
CA ILE A 333 -8.43 -0.89 -25.88
C ILE A 333 -9.22 0.28 -25.27
N PHE A 334 -8.96 1.50 -25.74
CA PHE A 334 -9.65 2.67 -25.20
C PHE A 334 -11.14 2.64 -25.48
N ALA A 335 -11.59 2.15 -26.62
CA ALA A 335 -12.98 2.07 -26.98
C ALA A 335 -13.74 1.02 -26.12
N SER A 336 -13.17 -0.16 -25.92
CA SER A 336 -13.80 -1.24 -25.14
C SER A 336 -13.88 -0.95 -23.65
N MET A 337 -12.88 -0.26 -23.09
CA MET A 337 -12.79 0.02 -21.66
C MET A 337 -13.41 1.35 -21.22
N LYS A 338 -14.14 2.07 -22.08
CA LYS A 338 -14.73 3.41 -21.77
C LYS A 338 -15.48 3.43 -20.44
N THR A 339 -16.27 2.41 -20.15
CA THR A 339 -17.09 2.33 -18.93
C THR A 339 -16.24 2.19 -17.68
N ALA A 340 -15.08 1.55 -17.77
CA ALA A 340 -14.16 1.35 -16.65
C ALA A 340 -13.49 2.66 -16.21
N TYR A 341 -13.13 3.54 -17.14
CA TYR A 341 -12.36 4.75 -16.80
C TYR A 341 -13.12 6.09 -16.91
N ALA A 342 -14.32 6.11 -17.51
CA ALA A 342 -15.09 7.36 -17.69
C ALA A 342 -15.29 8.15 -16.39
N ALA A 343 -15.68 7.45 -15.31
CA ALA A 343 -15.87 8.06 -14.00
C ALA A 343 -14.54 8.55 -13.40
N LEU A 344 -13.44 7.82 -13.63
CA LEU A 344 -12.13 8.13 -13.08
C LEU A 344 -11.52 9.42 -13.65
N ILE A 345 -11.91 9.80 -14.88
CA ILE A 345 -11.47 11.03 -15.56
C ILE A 345 -12.54 12.13 -15.53
N SER A 346 -13.67 11.88 -14.87
CA SER A 346 -14.83 12.80 -14.86
C SER A 346 -15.29 13.18 -16.27
N ALA A 347 -15.37 12.19 -17.18
CA ALA A 347 -15.83 12.42 -18.54
C ALA A 347 -17.37 12.56 -18.60
N SER A 348 -17.86 13.50 -19.43
CA SER A 348 -19.27 13.55 -19.86
C SER A 348 -19.50 12.69 -21.09
N GLU A 349 -18.52 12.63 -21.98
CA GLU A 349 -18.51 11.89 -23.23
C GLU A 349 -17.06 11.50 -23.56
N ILE A 350 -16.84 10.32 -24.17
CA ILE A 350 -15.53 9.86 -24.63
C ILE A 350 -15.63 9.46 -26.09
N GLN A 351 -14.82 10.10 -26.93
CA GLN A 351 -14.66 9.74 -28.33
C GLN A 351 -13.23 9.22 -28.56
N VAL A 352 -13.12 8.09 -29.23
CA VAL A 352 -11.83 7.50 -29.63
C VAL A 352 -11.80 7.52 -31.15
N GLN A 353 -10.77 8.08 -31.76
CA GLN A 353 -10.68 8.31 -33.20
C GLN A 353 -9.22 8.35 -33.66
N ASP A 354 -9.00 8.21 -34.96
CA ASP A 354 -7.66 8.19 -35.58
C ASP A 354 -7.16 9.56 -36.06
N THR A 355 -8.04 10.54 -36.18
CA THR A 355 -7.71 11.89 -36.64
C THR A 355 -8.12 12.95 -35.62
N LYS A 356 -7.64 14.18 -35.82
CA LYS A 356 -8.01 15.34 -34.99
C LYS A 356 -9.32 16.04 -35.45
N ASP A 357 -10.07 15.40 -36.34
CA ASP A 357 -11.28 16.00 -36.91
C ASP A 357 -12.34 16.28 -35.84
N GLY A 358 -12.95 17.43 -35.90
CA GLY A 358 -14.00 17.85 -34.94
C GLY A 358 -13.51 18.34 -33.59
N ILE A 359 -12.20 18.44 -33.38
CA ILE A 359 -11.56 18.94 -32.14
C ILE A 359 -11.18 20.43 -32.33
N GLY A 360 -11.63 21.29 -31.42
CA GLY A 360 -11.31 22.71 -31.44
C GLY A 360 -9.81 22.99 -31.28
N GLU A 361 -9.33 24.08 -31.90
CA GLU A 361 -7.92 24.49 -31.81
C GLU A 361 -7.48 24.87 -30.38
N ASP A 362 -8.42 25.29 -29.56
CA ASP A 362 -8.23 25.68 -28.16
C ASP A 362 -8.31 24.51 -27.16
N ALA A 363 -8.48 23.27 -27.65
CA ALA A 363 -8.54 22.10 -26.80
C ALA A 363 -7.19 21.86 -26.10
N VAL A 364 -7.26 21.59 -24.80
CA VAL A 364 -6.09 21.22 -23.98
C VAL A 364 -5.63 19.83 -24.40
N SER A 365 -4.36 19.69 -24.77
CA SER A 365 -3.77 18.42 -25.19
C SER A 365 -2.98 17.77 -24.05
N VAL A 366 -3.15 16.44 -23.91
CA VAL A 366 -2.42 15.59 -22.96
C VAL A 366 -1.76 14.48 -23.77
N VAL A 367 -0.44 14.45 -23.76
CA VAL A 367 0.33 13.42 -24.47
C VAL A 367 0.54 12.22 -23.55
N ILE A 368 0.15 11.05 -24.03
CA ILE A 368 0.36 9.76 -23.37
C ILE A 368 1.07 8.80 -24.33
N PRO A 369 1.63 7.69 -23.85
CA PRO A 369 2.24 6.69 -24.74
C PRO A 369 1.25 6.21 -25.81
N GLY A 370 1.60 6.42 -27.08
CA GLY A 370 0.83 5.97 -28.24
C GLY A 370 -0.44 6.77 -28.57
N ALA A 371 -0.82 7.80 -27.82
CA ALA A 371 -2.01 8.60 -28.10
C ALA A 371 -1.89 10.06 -27.63
N VAL A 372 -2.76 10.90 -28.13
CA VAL A 372 -2.94 12.27 -27.64
C VAL A 372 -4.39 12.49 -27.26
N VAL A 373 -4.59 12.95 -26.04
CA VAL A 373 -5.93 13.26 -25.51
C VAL A 373 -6.19 14.75 -25.66
N TYR A 374 -7.39 15.10 -26.10
CA TYR A 374 -7.85 16.48 -26.20
C TYR A 374 -9.11 16.71 -25.35
N ILE A 375 -9.11 17.79 -24.60
CA ILE A 375 -10.24 18.19 -23.76
C ILE A 375 -10.61 19.63 -24.10
N PRO A 376 -11.85 19.94 -24.54
CA PRO A 376 -12.26 21.30 -24.83
C PRO A 376 -12.02 22.21 -23.63
N LEU A 377 -11.39 23.35 -23.86
CA LEU A 377 -11.05 24.31 -22.80
C LEU A 377 -12.32 24.83 -22.08
N GLU A 378 -13.38 25.03 -22.79
CA GLU A 378 -14.70 25.47 -22.25
C GLU A 378 -15.29 24.49 -21.24
N ASP A 379 -14.99 23.18 -21.38
CA ASP A 379 -15.41 22.15 -20.45
C ASP A 379 -14.56 22.16 -19.17
N LEU A 380 -13.33 22.60 -19.23
CA LEU A 380 -12.40 22.63 -18.08
C LEU A 380 -12.54 23.92 -17.27
N VAL A 381 -12.73 25.06 -17.93
CA VAL A 381 -12.77 26.38 -17.29
C VAL A 381 -14.15 26.97 -17.39
N ASP A 382 -14.73 27.41 -16.29
CA ASP A 382 -15.94 28.25 -16.27
C ASP A 382 -15.48 29.69 -16.42
N PHE A 383 -15.40 30.14 -17.67
CA PHE A 383 -14.91 31.46 -18.00
C PHE A 383 -15.65 32.60 -17.26
N GLU A 384 -16.94 32.48 -17.02
CA GLU A 384 -17.71 33.52 -16.32
C GLU A 384 -17.38 33.52 -14.81
N LYS A 385 -17.30 32.35 -14.17
CA LYS A 385 -16.93 32.25 -12.77
C LYS A 385 -15.47 32.64 -12.54
N GLU A 386 -14.59 32.22 -13.42
CA GLU A 386 -13.15 32.55 -13.29
C GLU A 386 -12.96 34.06 -13.54
N LYS A 387 -13.64 34.65 -14.49
CA LYS A 387 -13.65 36.09 -14.72
C LYS A 387 -14.20 36.86 -13.51
N GLU A 388 -15.25 36.35 -12.88
CA GLU A 388 -15.78 36.92 -11.63
C GLU A 388 -14.79 36.80 -10.47
N ARG A 389 -14.13 35.65 -10.33
CA ARG A 389 -13.07 35.40 -9.33
C ARG A 389 -11.91 36.36 -9.53
N LEU A 390 -11.39 36.44 -10.75
CA LEU A 390 -10.28 37.33 -11.10
C LEU A 390 -10.65 38.81 -10.89
N LYS A 391 -11.88 39.22 -11.18
CA LYS A 391 -12.37 40.58 -10.88
C LYS A 391 -12.39 40.85 -9.38
N LYS A 392 -12.88 39.91 -8.56
CA LYS A 392 -12.87 40.05 -7.10
C LYS A 392 -11.42 40.10 -6.55
N GLU A 393 -10.53 39.30 -7.10
CA GLU A 393 -9.10 39.34 -6.72
C GLU A 393 -8.43 40.65 -7.16
N GLN A 394 -8.74 41.14 -8.35
CA GLN A 394 -8.29 42.45 -8.82
C GLN A 394 -8.73 43.59 -7.87
N GLU A 395 -9.98 43.57 -7.44
CA GLU A 395 -10.53 44.56 -6.48
C GLU A 395 -9.83 44.45 -5.11
N ARG A 396 -9.54 43.24 -4.65
CA ARG A 396 -8.78 43.01 -3.42
C ARG A 396 -7.37 43.58 -3.54
N LEU A 397 -6.66 43.24 -4.62
CA LEU A 397 -5.29 43.69 -4.86
C LEU A 397 -5.24 45.23 -5.06
N LYS A 398 -6.22 45.85 -5.71
CA LYS A 398 -6.31 47.31 -5.78
C LYS A 398 -6.37 47.97 -4.40
N LYS A 399 -7.14 47.39 -3.47
CA LYS A 399 -7.24 47.90 -2.11
C LYS A 399 -5.92 47.76 -1.33
N GLU A 400 -5.25 46.58 -1.43
CA GLU A 400 -3.95 46.34 -0.78
C GLU A 400 -2.84 47.20 -1.37
N LEU A 401 -2.81 47.38 -2.70
CA LEU A 401 -1.87 48.30 -3.37
C LEU A 401 -2.06 49.77 -2.91
N ALA A 402 -3.32 50.21 -2.87
CA ALA A 402 -3.62 51.58 -2.38
C ALA A 402 -3.19 51.77 -0.92
N ARG A 403 -3.41 50.75 -0.07
CA ARG A 403 -3.00 50.73 1.34
C ARG A 403 -1.47 50.79 1.49
N SER A 404 -0.74 49.89 0.81
CA SER A 404 0.72 49.84 0.88
C SER A 404 1.36 51.12 0.31
N LYS A 405 0.87 51.65 -0.82
CA LYS A 405 1.30 52.93 -1.39
C LYS A 405 1.02 54.09 -0.43
N GLY A 406 -0.17 54.13 0.20
CA GLY A 406 -0.51 55.15 1.20
C GLY A 406 0.37 55.09 2.44
N MET A 407 0.73 53.89 2.91
CA MET A 407 1.66 53.73 4.03
C MET A 407 3.09 54.22 3.67
N LEU A 408 3.58 53.84 2.50
CA LEU A 408 4.92 54.21 2.01
C LEU A 408 5.01 55.66 1.55
N SER A 409 3.90 56.38 1.31
CA SER A 409 3.86 57.82 1.05
C SER A 409 3.69 58.67 2.31
N ASN A 410 3.44 58.06 3.46
CA ASN A 410 3.24 58.79 4.73
C ASN A 410 4.58 59.10 5.41
N GLU A 411 5.00 60.34 5.39
CA GLU A 411 6.24 60.81 5.99
C GLU A 411 6.34 60.48 7.49
N LYS A 412 5.24 60.47 8.24
CA LYS A 412 5.22 60.08 9.66
C LYS A 412 5.47 58.61 9.87
N PHE A 413 5.07 57.75 8.92
CA PHE A 413 5.36 56.32 8.92
C PHE A 413 6.87 56.10 8.60
N LEU A 414 7.36 56.70 7.53
CA LEU A 414 8.77 56.56 7.12
C LEU A 414 9.76 57.05 8.15
N SER A 415 9.41 58.12 8.92
CA SER A 415 10.31 58.70 9.96
C SER A 415 10.25 57.97 11.31
N LYS A 416 9.21 57.22 11.62
CA LYS A 416 8.99 56.58 12.94
C LYS A 416 9.02 55.06 12.93
N ALA A 417 8.81 54.42 11.78
CA ALA A 417 8.80 52.96 11.68
C ALA A 417 10.25 52.41 11.63
N PRO A 418 10.52 51.27 12.25
CA PRO A 418 11.81 50.57 12.09
C PRO A 418 12.08 50.25 10.60
N GLU A 419 13.32 50.34 10.15
CA GLU A 419 13.73 50.07 8.77
C GLU A 419 13.24 48.71 8.25
N ALA A 420 13.27 47.69 9.12
CA ALA A 420 12.76 46.35 8.78
C ALA A 420 11.26 46.35 8.38
N LYS A 421 10.44 47.18 9.04
CA LYS A 421 9.00 47.30 8.68
C LYS A 421 8.77 48.05 7.36
N VAL A 422 9.61 49.05 7.09
CA VAL A 422 9.55 49.78 5.81
C VAL A 422 9.98 48.88 4.67
N LEU A 423 11.00 48.05 4.88
CA LEU A 423 11.45 47.06 3.90
C LEU A 423 10.39 45.98 3.63
N GLU A 424 9.79 45.44 4.67
CA GLU A 424 8.69 44.47 4.59
C GLU A 424 7.50 45.01 3.78
N GLU A 425 7.13 46.29 4.01
CA GLU A 425 6.01 46.89 3.28
C GLU A 425 6.35 47.17 1.80
N LYS A 426 7.63 47.48 1.48
CA LYS A 426 8.11 47.58 0.10
C LYS A 426 8.07 46.22 -0.63
N GLU A 427 8.47 45.16 0.05
CA GLU A 427 8.41 43.80 -0.50
C GLU A 427 6.95 43.35 -0.75
N LYS A 428 6.02 43.67 0.18
CA LYS A 428 4.60 43.45 0.01
C LYS A 428 4.04 44.21 -1.19
N LEU A 429 4.43 45.48 -1.34
CA LEU A 429 4.01 46.28 -2.48
C LEU A 429 4.44 45.66 -3.81
N ALA A 430 5.72 45.29 -3.93
CA ALA A 430 6.27 44.67 -5.12
C ALA A 430 5.55 43.35 -5.44
N LYS A 431 5.27 42.54 -4.43
CA LYS A 431 4.51 41.29 -4.57
C LYS A 431 3.08 41.55 -5.06
N TYR A 432 2.39 42.51 -4.51
CA TYR A 432 1.03 42.86 -4.95
C TYR A 432 0.99 43.46 -6.36
N GLU A 433 2.01 44.20 -6.77
CA GLU A 433 2.14 44.71 -8.14
C GLU A 433 2.34 43.55 -9.12
N GLN A 434 3.18 42.57 -8.81
CA GLN A 434 3.37 41.38 -9.61
C GLN A 434 2.09 40.54 -9.72
N MET A 435 1.39 40.34 -8.62
CA MET A 435 0.11 39.61 -8.61
C MET A 435 -0.97 40.35 -9.43
N MET A 436 -1.01 41.68 -9.35
CA MET A 436 -1.94 42.48 -10.15
C MET A 436 -1.68 42.33 -11.62
N GLN A 437 -0.43 42.41 -12.06
CA GLN A 437 -0.06 42.20 -13.45
C GLN A 437 -0.51 40.82 -13.97
N GLN A 438 -0.29 39.76 -13.19
CA GLN A 438 -0.72 38.42 -13.54
C GLN A 438 -2.25 38.30 -13.68
N VAL A 439 -3.00 38.93 -12.78
CA VAL A 439 -4.47 38.96 -12.85
C VAL A 439 -4.95 39.75 -14.08
N GLU A 440 -4.33 40.87 -14.41
CA GLU A 440 -4.66 41.66 -15.57
C GLU A 440 -4.33 40.94 -16.89
N GLU A 441 -3.20 40.27 -16.98
CA GLU A 441 -2.82 39.45 -18.12
C GLU A 441 -3.85 38.31 -18.33
N ARG A 442 -4.20 37.56 -17.27
CA ARG A 442 -5.25 36.53 -17.35
C ARG A 442 -6.61 37.07 -17.78
N LEU A 443 -7.05 38.19 -17.22
CA LEU A 443 -8.32 38.84 -17.63
C LEU A 443 -8.29 39.31 -19.08
N SER A 444 -7.14 39.68 -19.63
CA SER A 444 -7.00 40.08 -21.03
C SER A 444 -7.07 38.90 -22.00
N GLN A 445 -6.58 37.73 -21.58
CA GLN A 445 -6.66 36.48 -22.36
C GLN A 445 -8.06 35.88 -22.38
N MET A 446 -8.93 36.29 -21.46
CA MET A 446 -10.33 35.83 -21.36
C MET A 446 -11.33 36.77 -22.05
N LYS A 447 -10.86 37.65 -22.93
CA LYS A 447 -11.69 38.48 -23.78
C LYS A 447 -11.96 37.80 -25.09
#